data_8677dddd08073688cba93f09e0f9e8dc
#
_entry.id   8677dddd08073688cba93f09e0f9e8dc
#
_cell.length_a   1.000
_cell.length_b   1.000
_cell.length_c   1.000
_cell.angle_alpha   90.00
_cell.angle_beta   90.00
_cell.angle_gamma   90.00
#
_symmetry.space_group_name_H-M   'P 1'
#
loop_
_entity.id
_entity.type
_entity.pdbx_description
1 polymer ?
#
loop_
_entity_poly.entity_id
_entity_poly.type
_entity_poly.pdbx_seq_one_letter_code
_entity_poly.pdbx_strand_id
1 'polypeptide(L)'
;MKKIGFIGLGIMGKPMSKNLLRAGYPLLIYDIVPAALDEIVRAGAEKATSPKDVAAKTDVIITMLPNSPHVKEVVLGKNGIIEAARPGSILIDMSSIAPLVSREIAAKLAEKKIRMLDAPVSGGEPKAIDGTLSIMVGGSKADFDESLPLLKVMGASVVLCGEIGAGNVTKLANQIVVAANIAAVSEALVLAAKAGVNPDLVHQAIRGGLAGSTVMDAKAPMMMDRNFKPGFRINLHIKDLNNVLETARGIDVPTPLTDQVMAMMQSLKDEGMGDADHSALVRYYEKIAGIELQR
;
A
#
# COMPACT_ATOMS: atom_id res chain seq x y z
N MET A 1 6.02 17.23 -21.58
CA MET A 1 5.32 16.16 -20.84
C MET A 1 3.97 16.68 -20.33
N LYS A 2 2.96 15.81 -20.19
CA LYS A 2 1.67 16.19 -19.60
C LYS A 2 1.88 16.56 -18.12
N LYS A 3 1.15 17.57 -17.62
CA LYS A 3 1.13 17.93 -16.20
C LYS A 3 0.33 16.89 -15.44
N ILE A 4 0.89 16.37 -14.36
CA ILE A 4 0.29 15.32 -13.53
C ILE A 4 -0.29 15.92 -12.26
N GLY A 5 -1.54 15.58 -11.95
CA GLY A 5 -2.13 15.82 -10.65
C GLY A 5 -1.71 14.74 -9.66
N PHE A 6 -1.27 15.09 -8.45
CA PHE A 6 -0.94 14.09 -7.42
C PHE A 6 -1.61 14.47 -6.10
N ILE A 7 -2.45 13.56 -5.59
CA ILE A 7 -3.25 13.79 -4.38
C ILE A 7 -2.91 12.74 -3.33
N GLY A 8 -2.51 13.20 -2.15
CA GLY A 8 -2.09 12.37 -1.03
C GLY A 8 -0.57 12.26 -0.94
N LEU A 9 0.02 13.03 -0.02
CA LEU A 9 1.47 13.17 0.17
C LEU A 9 1.92 12.59 1.52
N GLY A 10 1.34 11.44 1.88
CA GLY A 10 1.78 10.66 3.04
C GLY A 10 3.15 9.99 2.82
N ILE A 11 3.45 9.00 3.67
CA ILE A 11 4.73 8.28 3.67
C ILE A 11 5.09 7.68 2.29
N MET A 12 4.09 7.25 1.52
CA MET A 12 4.26 6.70 0.17
C MET A 12 4.21 7.80 -0.91
N GLY A 13 3.22 8.70 -0.84
CA GLY A 13 2.98 9.69 -1.88
C GLY A 13 4.11 10.72 -2.04
N LYS A 14 4.75 11.12 -0.96
CA LYS A 14 5.90 12.04 -1.00
C LYS A 14 7.06 11.51 -1.86
N PRO A 15 7.64 10.33 -1.58
CA PRO A 15 8.73 9.81 -2.39
C PRO A 15 8.28 9.51 -3.84
N MET A 16 7.06 9.03 -4.05
CA MET A 16 6.52 8.78 -5.39
C MET A 16 6.42 10.08 -6.21
N SER A 17 5.90 11.16 -5.62
CA SER A 17 5.83 12.47 -6.29
C SER A 17 7.23 13.05 -6.58
N LYS A 18 8.20 12.88 -5.68
CA LYS A 18 9.60 13.27 -5.92
C LYS A 18 10.23 12.50 -7.09
N ASN A 19 9.92 11.21 -7.24
CA ASN A 19 10.40 10.43 -8.40
C ASN A 19 9.85 10.98 -9.70
N LEU A 20 8.57 11.35 -9.75
CA LEU A 20 7.96 11.97 -10.93
C LEU A 20 8.60 13.31 -11.27
N LEU A 21 8.85 14.18 -10.26
CA LEU A 21 9.57 15.45 -10.47
C LEU A 21 10.97 15.22 -11.03
N ARG A 22 11.73 14.27 -10.46
CA ARG A 22 13.07 13.89 -10.94
C ARG A 22 13.06 13.38 -12.38
N ALA A 23 12.00 12.71 -12.80
CA ALA A 23 11.80 12.26 -14.18
C ALA A 23 11.30 13.38 -15.12
N GLY A 24 11.16 14.63 -14.62
CA GLY A 24 10.80 15.80 -15.41
C GLY A 24 9.29 16.01 -15.60
N TYR A 25 8.43 15.29 -14.88
CA TYR A 25 6.99 15.55 -14.95
C TYR A 25 6.62 16.78 -14.11
N PRO A 26 5.98 17.81 -14.69
CA PRO A 26 5.42 18.91 -13.92
C PRO A 26 4.26 18.38 -13.06
N LEU A 27 4.29 18.68 -11.75
CA LEU A 27 3.26 18.23 -10.81
C LEU A 27 2.40 19.37 -10.30
N LEU A 28 1.10 19.11 -10.19
CA LEU A 28 0.14 19.88 -9.41
C LEU A 28 -0.34 19.00 -8.25
N ILE A 29 -0.05 19.40 -7.02
CA ILE A 29 -0.22 18.57 -5.83
C ILE A 29 -1.30 19.07 -4.90
N TYR A 30 -1.95 18.13 -4.20
CA TYR A 30 -2.89 18.43 -3.12
C TYR A 30 -2.74 17.42 -1.97
N ASP A 31 -2.79 17.94 -0.76
CA ASP A 31 -2.92 17.17 0.49
C ASP A 31 -3.64 18.05 1.52
N ILE A 32 -4.30 17.42 2.49
CA ILE A 32 -4.96 18.11 3.61
C ILE A 32 -3.95 18.57 4.68
N VAL A 33 -2.71 18.05 4.65
CA VAL A 33 -1.65 18.39 5.60
C VAL A 33 -0.70 19.41 4.98
N PRO A 34 -0.71 20.69 5.43
CA PRO A 34 0.10 21.76 4.83
C PRO A 34 1.60 21.45 4.77
N ALA A 35 2.16 20.90 5.85
CA ALA A 35 3.59 20.56 5.91
C ALA A 35 4.01 19.52 4.85
N ALA A 36 3.12 18.61 4.45
CA ALA A 36 3.38 17.66 3.38
C ALA A 36 3.48 18.34 2.01
N LEU A 37 2.63 19.36 1.77
CA LEU A 37 2.65 20.18 0.55
C LEU A 37 3.95 20.97 0.43
N ASP A 38 4.36 21.65 1.51
CA ASP A 38 5.53 22.55 1.49
C ASP A 38 6.82 21.82 1.11
N GLU A 39 6.95 20.55 1.50
CA GLU A 39 8.11 19.73 1.15
C GLU A 39 8.20 19.47 -0.36
N ILE A 40 7.07 19.16 -0.98
CA ILE A 40 7.02 18.82 -2.42
C ILE A 40 7.01 20.08 -3.30
N VAL A 41 6.43 21.19 -2.82
CA VAL A 41 6.54 22.50 -3.48
C VAL A 41 8.01 22.94 -3.54
N ARG A 42 8.77 22.78 -2.45
CA ARG A 42 10.23 23.06 -2.47
C ARG A 42 11.01 22.17 -3.44
N ALA A 43 10.48 20.99 -3.76
CA ALA A 43 11.04 20.11 -4.77
C ALA A 43 10.62 20.47 -6.21
N GLY A 44 9.79 21.50 -6.42
CA GLY A 44 9.42 22.04 -7.72
C GLY A 44 7.98 21.78 -8.19
N ALA A 45 7.10 21.29 -7.32
CA ALA A 45 5.69 21.12 -7.65
C ALA A 45 4.88 22.41 -7.45
N GLU A 46 3.77 22.53 -8.15
CA GLU A 46 2.76 23.55 -7.91
C GLU A 46 1.70 23.03 -6.92
N LYS A 47 1.15 23.92 -6.09
CA LYS A 47 0.10 23.60 -5.12
C LYS A 47 -1.29 23.88 -5.67
N ALA A 48 -2.21 22.94 -5.51
CA ALA A 48 -3.65 23.12 -5.75
C ALA A 48 -4.39 23.43 -4.46
N THR A 49 -5.62 23.92 -4.59
CA THR A 49 -6.50 24.31 -3.46
C THR A 49 -7.51 23.22 -3.08
N SER A 50 -7.74 22.26 -3.98
CA SER A 50 -8.68 21.14 -3.77
C SER A 50 -8.43 20.02 -4.78
N PRO A 51 -9.00 18.80 -4.58
CA PRO A 51 -9.02 17.76 -5.60
C PRO A 51 -9.67 18.24 -6.91
N LYS A 52 -10.74 19.01 -6.83
CA LYS A 52 -11.39 19.65 -7.98
C LYS A 52 -10.45 20.57 -8.76
N ASP A 53 -9.64 21.37 -8.05
CA ASP A 53 -8.66 22.26 -8.67
C ASP A 53 -7.55 21.48 -9.38
N VAL A 54 -7.09 20.36 -8.81
CA VAL A 54 -6.19 19.43 -9.48
C VAL A 54 -6.82 18.93 -10.78
N ALA A 55 -8.05 18.41 -10.72
CA ALA A 55 -8.74 17.81 -11.86
C ALA A 55 -9.03 18.82 -12.98
N ALA A 56 -9.32 20.08 -12.65
CA ALA A 56 -9.55 21.15 -13.64
C ALA A 56 -8.30 21.47 -14.48
N LYS A 57 -7.10 21.22 -13.92
CA LYS A 57 -5.82 21.68 -14.51
C LYS A 57 -4.93 20.53 -15.03
N THR A 58 -5.33 19.27 -14.84
CA THR A 58 -4.55 18.09 -15.23
C THR A 58 -5.43 17.05 -15.89
N ASP A 59 -4.88 16.28 -16.84
CA ASP A 59 -5.58 15.18 -17.52
C ASP A 59 -5.21 13.80 -16.96
N VAL A 60 -4.12 13.72 -16.21
CA VAL A 60 -3.68 12.50 -15.51
C VAL A 60 -3.64 12.83 -14.03
N ILE A 61 -4.37 12.08 -13.22
CA ILE A 61 -4.49 12.31 -11.78
C ILE A 61 -4.11 11.04 -11.06
N ILE A 62 -3.18 11.14 -10.11
CA ILE A 62 -2.76 10.05 -9.23
C ILE A 62 -3.31 10.32 -7.84
N THR A 63 -3.90 9.29 -7.22
CA THR A 63 -4.28 9.31 -5.81
C THR A 63 -3.49 8.29 -5.02
N MET A 64 -3.03 8.66 -3.81
CA MET A 64 -2.32 7.78 -2.88
C MET A 64 -2.82 8.05 -1.46
N LEU A 65 -3.94 7.45 -1.10
CA LEU A 65 -4.78 7.78 0.05
C LEU A 65 -4.90 6.60 1.02
N PRO A 66 -5.27 6.85 2.30
CA PRO A 66 -5.23 5.82 3.33
C PRO A 66 -6.20 4.64 3.13
N ASN A 67 -7.44 4.86 2.68
CA ASN A 67 -8.46 3.82 2.58
C ASN A 67 -9.65 4.25 1.70
N SER A 68 -10.58 3.33 1.43
CA SER A 68 -11.78 3.48 0.60
C SER A 68 -12.59 4.76 0.85
N PRO A 69 -12.94 5.15 2.09
CA PRO A 69 -13.68 6.38 2.34
C PRO A 69 -12.95 7.64 1.85
N HIS A 70 -11.62 7.70 2.03
CA HIS A 70 -10.82 8.85 1.58
C HIS A 70 -10.76 8.95 0.06
N VAL A 71 -10.64 7.81 -0.64
CA VAL A 71 -10.67 7.81 -2.11
C VAL A 71 -12.04 8.23 -2.62
N LYS A 72 -13.13 7.70 -2.03
CA LYS A 72 -14.49 8.12 -2.39
C LYS A 72 -14.69 9.63 -2.20
N GLU A 73 -14.28 10.18 -1.05
CA GLU A 73 -14.42 11.61 -0.76
C GLU A 73 -13.62 12.47 -1.75
N VAL A 74 -12.37 12.11 -2.01
CA VAL A 74 -11.49 12.86 -2.94
C VAL A 74 -11.98 12.76 -4.38
N VAL A 75 -12.53 11.63 -4.79
CA VAL A 75 -12.95 11.42 -6.18
C VAL A 75 -14.40 11.87 -6.41
N LEU A 76 -15.32 11.45 -5.56
CA LEU A 76 -16.78 11.58 -5.77
C LEU A 76 -17.44 12.64 -4.85
N GLY A 77 -16.72 13.08 -3.80
CA GLY A 77 -17.25 14.02 -2.81
C GLY A 77 -17.35 15.46 -3.31
N LYS A 78 -17.81 16.35 -2.43
CA LYS A 78 -17.87 17.80 -2.72
C LYS A 78 -16.47 18.35 -2.96
N ASN A 79 -16.29 19.11 -4.04
CA ASN A 79 -14.99 19.56 -4.55
C ASN A 79 -14.05 18.40 -4.93
N GLY A 80 -14.62 17.25 -5.25
CA GLY A 80 -13.91 16.07 -5.72
C GLY A 80 -13.50 16.15 -7.19
N ILE A 81 -12.71 15.16 -7.60
CA ILE A 81 -12.16 15.03 -8.95
C ILE A 81 -13.29 15.03 -10.00
N ILE A 82 -14.38 14.27 -9.76
CA ILE A 82 -15.48 14.09 -10.71
C ILE A 82 -16.19 15.39 -11.10
N GLU A 83 -16.09 16.44 -10.28
CA GLU A 83 -16.76 17.72 -10.55
C GLU A 83 -16.06 18.55 -11.65
N ALA A 84 -14.76 18.31 -11.90
CA ALA A 84 -13.99 19.17 -12.81
C ALA A 84 -13.07 18.41 -13.77
N ALA A 85 -12.93 17.09 -13.62
CA ALA A 85 -12.15 16.29 -14.56
C ALA A 85 -12.80 16.30 -15.94
N ARG A 86 -11.97 16.50 -16.96
CA ARG A 86 -12.42 16.58 -18.35
C ARG A 86 -12.70 15.18 -18.92
N PRO A 87 -13.66 15.03 -19.85
CA PRO A 87 -13.79 13.80 -20.61
C PRO A 87 -12.46 13.39 -21.25
N GLY A 88 -12.11 12.12 -21.13
CA GLY A 88 -10.82 11.59 -21.58
C GLY A 88 -9.67 11.69 -20.57
N SER A 89 -9.85 12.38 -19.45
CA SER A 89 -8.90 12.32 -18.33
C SER A 89 -8.81 10.91 -17.75
N ILE A 90 -7.71 10.61 -17.07
CA ILE A 90 -7.49 9.33 -16.39
C ILE A 90 -7.15 9.54 -14.92
N LEU A 91 -7.86 8.82 -14.05
CA LEU A 91 -7.51 8.62 -12.65
C LEU A 91 -6.70 7.34 -12.50
N ILE A 92 -5.54 7.43 -11.85
CA ILE A 92 -4.72 6.28 -11.44
C ILE A 92 -4.74 6.24 -9.92
N ASP A 93 -5.61 5.39 -9.34
CA ASP A 93 -5.66 5.24 -7.89
C ASP A 93 -4.63 4.21 -7.43
N MET A 94 -3.58 4.68 -6.78
CA MET A 94 -2.50 3.84 -6.25
C MET A 94 -2.73 3.47 -4.77
N SER A 95 -3.90 3.78 -4.24
CA SER A 95 -4.32 3.46 -2.88
C SER A 95 -4.68 1.98 -2.73
N SER A 96 -4.43 1.40 -1.55
CA SER A 96 -4.91 0.06 -1.19
C SER A 96 -6.31 0.16 -0.58
N ILE A 97 -7.33 -0.13 -1.38
CA ILE A 97 -8.75 -0.04 -1.02
C ILE A 97 -9.51 -1.33 -1.35
N ALA A 98 -10.76 -1.42 -0.94
CA ALA A 98 -11.62 -2.55 -1.30
C ALA A 98 -11.87 -2.57 -2.83
N PRO A 99 -11.70 -3.73 -3.52
CA PRO A 99 -11.89 -3.84 -4.97
C PRO A 99 -13.27 -3.42 -5.46
N LEU A 100 -14.31 -3.66 -4.66
CA LEU A 100 -15.68 -3.22 -4.98
C LEU A 100 -15.80 -1.71 -5.03
N VAL A 101 -15.04 -1.00 -4.17
CA VAL A 101 -15.02 0.47 -4.17
C VAL A 101 -14.30 0.99 -5.42
N SER A 102 -13.21 0.36 -5.86
CA SER A 102 -12.57 0.72 -7.12
C SER A 102 -13.53 0.60 -8.30
N ARG A 103 -14.32 -0.48 -8.35
CA ARG A 103 -15.34 -0.69 -9.40
C ARG A 103 -16.47 0.34 -9.33
N GLU A 104 -16.95 0.65 -8.13
CA GLU A 104 -17.99 1.68 -7.92
C GLU A 104 -17.51 3.06 -8.41
N ILE A 105 -16.29 3.45 -8.02
CA ILE A 105 -15.70 4.74 -8.42
C ILE A 105 -15.53 4.77 -9.94
N ALA A 106 -14.97 3.73 -10.54
CA ALA A 106 -14.77 3.65 -11.98
C ALA A 106 -16.10 3.76 -12.78
N ALA A 107 -17.16 3.11 -12.29
CA ALA A 107 -18.49 3.21 -12.91
C ALA A 107 -19.00 4.67 -12.89
N LYS A 108 -18.84 5.37 -11.77
CA LYS A 108 -19.24 6.79 -11.66
C LYS A 108 -18.41 7.71 -12.55
N LEU A 109 -17.11 7.47 -12.65
CA LEU A 109 -16.22 8.22 -13.53
C LEU A 109 -16.55 7.99 -15.01
N ALA A 110 -16.90 6.75 -15.39
CA ALA A 110 -17.28 6.39 -16.75
C ALA A 110 -18.54 7.15 -17.23
N GLU A 111 -19.50 7.45 -16.35
CA GLU A 111 -20.67 8.31 -16.66
C GLU A 111 -20.25 9.70 -17.17
N LYS A 112 -19.05 10.17 -16.75
CA LYS A 112 -18.43 11.43 -17.16
C LYS A 112 -17.35 11.25 -18.25
N LYS A 113 -17.20 10.06 -18.80
CA LYS A 113 -16.15 9.69 -19.77
C LYS A 113 -14.72 9.90 -19.20
N ILE A 114 -14.54 9.72 -17.90
CA ILE A 114 -13.26 9.74 -17.21
C ILE A 114 -12.83 8.29 -17.05
N ARG A 115 -11.58 8.00 -17.44
CA ARG A 115 -10.97 6.66 -17.37
C ARG A 115 -10.39 6.41 -15.98
N MET A 116 -10.25 5.14 -15.59
CA MET A 116 -9.63 4.80 -14.29
C MET A 116 -8.78 3.53 -14.40
N LEU A 117 -7.65 3.55 -13.67
CA LEU A 117 -6.87 2.37 -13.28
C LEU A 117 -6.84 2.31 -11.75
N ASP A 118 -7.00 1.12 -11.18
CA ASP A 118 -6.58 0.83 -9.81
C ASP A 118 -5.19 0.23 -9.84
N ALA A 119 -4.24 0.86 -9.15
CA ALA A 119 -2.83 0.55 -9.27
C ALA A 119 -2.11 0.50 -7.90
N PRO A 120 -2.63 -0.26 -6.91
CA PRO A 120 -1.99 -0.36 -5.61
C PRO A 120 -0.57 -0.89 -5.69
N VAL A 121 0.21 -0.57 -4.63
CA VAL A 121 1.65 -0.79 -4.62
C VAL A 121 2.10 -1.70 -3.48
N SER A 122 3.25 -2.37 -3.68
CA SER A 122 3.94 -3.15 -2.66
C SER A 122 5.44 -2.83 -2.68
N GLY A 123 6.05 -2.81 -1.47
CA GLY A 123 7.48 -2.55 -1.29
C GLY A 123 7.79 -1.60 -0.13
N GLY A 124 6.77 -0.89 0.40
CA GLY A 124 6.93 0.06 1.49
C GLY A 124 7.70 1.33 1.12
N GLU A 125 7.98 2.16 2.12
CA GLU A 125 8.65 3.46 1.93
C GLU A 125 10.02 3.34 1.24
N PRO A 126 10.91 2.37 1.59
CA PRO A 126 12.21 2.27 0.93
C PRO A 126 12.09 2.11 -0.60
N LYS A 127 11.23 1.20 -1.07
CA LYS A 127 11.02 1.01 -2.51
C LYS A 127 10.28 2.18 -3.17
N ALA A 128 9.46 2.92 -2.42
CA ALA A 128 8.85 4.14 -2.93
C ALA A 128 9.91 5.25 -3.14
N ILE A 129 10.90 5.35 -2.25
CA ILE A 129 12.05 6.28 -2.38
C ILE A 129 12.89 5.92 -3.60
N ASP A 130 13.21 4.65 -3.78
CA ASP A 130 14.07 4.16 -4.85
C ASP A 130 13.37 4.09 -6.22
N GLY A 131 12.03 4.25 -6.28
CA GLY A 131 11.25 4.08 -7.50
C GLY A 131 11.16 2.62 -7.96
N THR A 132 11.26 1.67 -7.03
CA THR A 132 11.31 0.23 -7.31
C THR A 132 10.11 -0.56 -6.79
N LEU A 133 8.96 0.12 -6.64
CA LEU A 133 7.71 -0.52 -6.20
C LEU A 133 7.27 -1.64 -7.15
N SER A 134 6.55 -2.61 -6.60
CA SER A 134 5.70 -3.50 -7.38
C SER A 134 4.31 -2.87 -7.50
N ILE A 135 3.85 -2.62 -8.73
CA ILE A 135 2.56 -1.97 -9.03
C ILE A 135 1.65 -3.00 -9.69
N MET A 136 0.49 -3.23 -9.09
CA MET A 136 -0.51 -4.19 -9.53
C MET A 136 -1.66 -3.41 -10.17
N VAL A 137 -1.82 -3.50 -11.49
CA VAL A 137 -2.75 -2.63 -12.20
C VAL A 137 -4.00 -3.39 -12.61
N GLY A 138 -5.16 -2.80 -12.34
CA GLY A 138 -6.45 -3.21 -12.89
C GLY A 138 -7.02 -2.10 -13.78
N GLY A 139 -7.61 -2.50 -14.90
CA GLY A 139 -8.24 -1.61 -15.86
C GLY A 139 -8.02 -2.03 -17.31
N SER A 140 -8.38 -1.18 -18.26
CA SER A 140 -8.25 -1.51 -19.68
C SER A 140 -6.77 -1.60 -20.12
N LYS A 141 -6.50 -2.50 -21.07
CA LYS A 141 -5.16 -2.63 -21.66
C LYS A 141 -4.66 -1.32 -22.31
N ALA A 142 -5.57 -0.58 -22.95
CA ALA A 142 -5.22 0.68 -23.60
C ALA A 142 -4.80 1.76 -22.58
N ASP A 143 -5.54 1.89 -21.48
CA ASP A 143 -5.21 2.83 -20.41
C ASP A 143 -3.93 2.43 -19.68
N PHE A 144 -3.72 1.13 -19.49
CA PHE A 144 -2.47 0.59 -18.95
C PHE A 144 -1.28 0.97 -19.82
N ASP A 145 -1.34 0.72 -21.13
CA ASP A 145 -0.24 0.99 -22.07
C ASP A 145 0.09 2.49 -22.12
N GLU A 146 -0.95 3.36 -22.13
CA GLU A 146 -0.76 4.82 -22.08
C GLU A 146 -0.08 5.25 -20.76
N SER A 147 -0.41 4.61 -19.64
CA SER A 147 0.09 4.98 -18.31
C SER A 147 1.42 4.31 -17.95
N LEU A 148 1.81 3.25 -18.64
CA LEU A 148 2.98 2.43 -18.31
C LEU A 148 4.30 3.23 -18.19
N PRO A 149 4.62 4.21 -19.07
CA PRO A 149 5.83 5.01 -18.91
C PRO A 149 5.85 5.81 -17.61
N LEU A 150 4.68 6.33 -17.18
CA LEU A 150 4.53 7.07 -15.93
C LEU A 150 4.66 6.13 -14.70
N LEU A 151 4.03 4.96 -14.74
CA LEU A 151 4.10 3.98 -13.68
C LEU A 151 5.51 3.43 -13.46
N LYS A 152 6.29 3.23 -14.53
CA LYS A 152 7.70 2.79 -14.50
C LYS A 152 8.64 3.77 -13.80
N VAL A 153 8.27 5.04 -13.65
CA VAL A 153 9.05 6.00 -12.85
C VAL A 153 8.99 5.68 -11.35
N MET A 154 7.90 5.05 -10.92
CA MET A 154 7.65 4.76 -9.51
C MET A 154 7.83 3.27 -9.16
N GLY A 155 7.89 2.39 -10.16
CA GLY A 155 7.96 0.95 -9.94
C GLY A 155 8.84 0.21 -10.93
N ALA A 156 9.61 -0.76 -10.39
CA ALA A 156 10.43 -1.67 -11.19
C ALA A 156 9.59 -2.81 -11.82
N SER A 157 8.52 -3.21 -11.15
CA SER A 157 7.57 -4.22 -11.64
C SER A 157 6.19 -3.58 -11.78
N VAL A 158 5.64 -3.57 -13.00
CA VAL A 158 4.31 -3.01 -13.29
C VAL A 158 3.54 -4.04 -14.09
N VAL A 159 2.48 -4.60 -13.51
CA VAL A 159 1.75 -5.73 -14.10
C VAL A 159 0.27 -5.40 -14.22
N LEU A 160 -0.28 -5.56 -15.42
CA LEU A 160 -1.72 -5.54 -15.65
C LEU A 160 -2.31 -6.88 -15.19
N CYS A 161 -3.09 -6.84 -14.12
CA CYS A 161 -3.65 -8.03 -13.45
C CYS A 161 -5.04 -8.42 -13.98
N GLY A 162 -5.68 -7.55 -14.73
CA GLY A 162 -7.03 -7.74 -15.28
C GLY A 162 -7.81 -6.43 -15.35
N GLU A 163 -9.14 -6.54 -15.42
CA GLU A 163 -10.07 -5.41 -15.45
C GLU A 163 -10.05 -4.61 -14.13
N ILE A 164 -10.76 -3.49 -14.13
CA ILE A 164 -10.86 -2.60 -12.94
C ILE A 164 -11.20 -3.39 -11.66
N GLY A 165 -10.46 -3.12 -10.59
CA GLY A 165 -10.50 -3.82 -9.32
C GLY A 165 -9.52 -5.00 -9.22
N ALA A 166 -8.95 -5.51 -10.34
CA ALA A 166 -8.00 -6.61 -10.31
C ALA A 166 -6.67 -6.23 -9.65
N GLY A 167 -6.23 -4.99 -9.76
CA GLY A 167 -5.07 -4.46 -9.04
C GLY A 167 -5.26 -4.59 -7.53
N ASN A 168 -6.40 -4.10 -7.02
CA ASN A 168 -6.70 -4.19 -5.59
C ASN A 168 -6.94 -5.65 -5.13
N VAL A 169 -7.58 -6.52 -5.91
CA VAL A 169 -7.66 -7.96 -5.60
C VAL A 169 -6.27 -8.57 -5.47
N THR A 170 -5.37 -8.27 -6.41
CA THR A 170 -3.98 -8.75 -6.37
C THR A 170 -3.25 -8.20 -5.15
N LYS A 171 -3.50 -6.93 -4.77
CA LYS A 171 -2.95 -6.36 -3.53
C LYS A 171 -3.48 -7.07 -2.28
N LEU A 172 -4.76 -7.45 -2.22
CA LEU A 172 -5.31 -8.23 -1.12
C LEU A 172 -4.61 -9.59 -1.00
N ALA A 173 -4.41 -10.29 -2.11
CA ALA A 173 -3.65 -11.55 -2.13
C ALA A 173 -2.20 -11.34 -1.62
N ASN A 174 -1.53 -10.27 -2.05
CA ASN A 174 -0.21 -9.90 -1.52
C ASN A 174 -0.26 -9.70 0.02
N GLN A 175 -1.27 -9.02 0.55
CA GLN A 175 -1.35 -8.75 1.99
C GLN A 175 -1.63 -10.02 2.82
N ILE A 176 -2.39 -10.97 2.31
CA ILE A 176 -2.52 -12.31 2.90
C ILE A 176 -1.13 -12.96 3.05
N VAL A 177 -0.37 -13.01 1.95
CA VAL A 177 0.95 -13.64 1.92
C VAL A 177 1.92 -12.94 2.87
N VAL A 178 1.95 -11.60 2.89
CA VAL A 178 2.81 -10.83 3.79
C VAL A 178 2.46 -11.09 5.25
N ALA A 179 1.17 -11.06 5.61
CA ALA A 179 0.71 -11.30 6.97
C ALA A 179 1.06 -12.71 7.46
N ALA A 180 0.76 -13.72 6.63
CA ALA A 180 1.07 -15.11 6.94
C ALA A 180 2.58 -15.38 7.08
N ASN A 181 3.41 -14.77 6.22
CA ASN A 181 4.86 -14.85 6.34
C ASN A 181 5.38 -14.26 7.66
N ILE A 182 4.89 -13.07 8.06
CA ILE A 182 5.29 -12.47 9.34
C ILE A 182 4.90 -13.37 10.52
N ALA A 183 3.70 -13.93 10.49
CA ALA A 183 3.23 -14.85 11.52
C ALA A 183 4.10 -16.12 11.58
N ALA A 184 4.34 -16.78 10.44
CA ALA A 184 5.15 -17.97 10.35
C ALA A 184 6.61 -17.76 10.80
N VAL A 185 7.23 -16.64 10.38
CA VAL A 185 8.58 -16.26 10.82
C VAL A 185 8.62 -16.01 12.33
N SER A 186 7.64 -15.30 12.88
CA SER A 186 7.54 -15.03 14.31
C SER A 186 7.45 -16.33 15.12
N GLU A 187 6.56 -17.23 14.72
CA GLU A 187 6.36 -18.52 15.37
C GLU A 187 7.62 -19.39 15.31
N ALA A 188 8.28 -19.48 14.15
CA ALA A 188 9.48 -20.25 13.95
C ALA A 188 10.65 -19.75 14.83
N LEU A 189 10.88 -18.44 14.88
CA LEU A 189 11.96 -17.86 15.67
C LEU A 189 11.70 -18.01 17.18
N VAL A 190 10.46 -17.86 17.63
CA VAL A 190 10.08 -18.08 19.05
C VAL A 190 10.23 -19.56 19.44
N LEU A 191 9.83 -20.50 18.57
CA LEU A 191 10.05 -21.94 18.77
C LEU A 191 11.55 -22.23 18.94
N ALA A 192 12.39 -21.71 18.03
CA ALA A 192 13.83 -21.93 18.07
C ALA A 192 14.45 -21.38 19.37
N ALA A 193 14.11 -20.15 19.74
CA ALA A 193 14.59 -19.54 20.98
C ALA A 193 14.17 -20.35 22.22
N LYS A 194 12.91 -20.81 22.29
CA LYS A 194 12.42 -21.62 23.38
C LYS A 194 13.11 -22.98 23.47
N ALA A 195 13.55 -23.54 22.33
CA ALA A 195 14.33 -24.76 22.25
C ALA A 195 15.84 -24.56 22.55
N GLY A 196 16.28 -23.33 22.86
CA GLY A 196 17.68 -23.02 23.15
C GLY A 196 18.56 -22.87 21.92
N VAL A 197 17.95 -22.71 20.72
CA VAL A 197 18.69 -22.48 19.47
C VAL A 197 18.75 -20.98 19.20
N ASN A 198 19.93 -20.48 18.81
CA ASN A 198 20.09 -19.07 18.48
C ASN A 198 19.24 -18.67 17.26
N PRO A 199 18.27 -17.74 17.37
CA PRO A 199 17.37 -17.37 16.28
C PRO A 199 18.08 -16.79 15.05
N ASP A 200 19.20 -16.09 15.23
CA ASP A 200 19.99 -15.54 14.12
C ASP A 200 20.62 -16.64 13.26
N LEU A 201 21.13 -17.71 13.89
CA LEU A 201 21.63 -18.90 13.18
C LEU A 201 20.50 -19.64 12.45
N VAL A 202 19.33 -19.73 13.05
CA VAL A 202 18.15 -20.30 12.38
C VAL A 202 17.79 -19.48 11.15
N HIS A 203 17.68 -18.16 11.28
CA HIS A 203 17.42 -17.27 10.15
C HIS A 203 18.45 -17.47 9.03
N GLN A 204 19.75 -17.46 9.35
CA GLN A 204 20.82 -17.68 8.37
C GLN A 204 20.69 -19.03 7.66
N ALA A 205 20.36 -20.08 8.39
CA ALA A 205 20.27 -21.44 7.85
C ALA A 205 19.10 -21.64 6.89
N ILE A 206 17.93 -21.03 7.19
CA ILE A 206 16.71 -21.31 6.42
C ILE A 206 16.40 -20.28 5.32
N ARG A 207 16.99 -19.07 5.38
CA ARG A 207 16.68 -17.99 4.43
C ARG A 207 17.02 -18.33 2.97
N GLY A 208 18.02 -19.17 2.74
CA GLY A 208 18.44 -19.61 1.40
C GLY A 208 17.65 -20.78 0.83
N GLY A 209 16.79 -21.42 1.65
CA GLY A 209 15.95 -22.54 1.26
C GLY A 209 14.51 -22.12 0.89
N LEU A 210 13.62 -23.11 0.81
CA LEU A 210 12.19 -22.90 0.48
C LEU A 210 11.45 -22.03 1.50
N ALA A 211 11.93 -21.95 2.74
CA ALA A 211 11.35 -21.10 3.78
C ALA A 211 11.70 -19.61 3.60
N GLY A 212 12.71 -19.29 2.80
CA GLY A 212 13.17 -17.92 2.57
C GLY A 212 12.11 -17.08 1.86
N SER A 213 12.04 -15.81 2.24
CA SER A 213 11.17 -14.82 1.60
C SER A 213 11.71 -13.41 1.83
N THR A 214 11.34 -12.48 0.93
CA THR A 214 11.63 -11.04 1.12
C THR A 214 11.08 -10.52 2.45
N VAL A 215 9.95 -11.05 2.92
CA VAL A 215 9.36 -10.70 4.22
C VAL A 215 10.25 -11.17 5.35
N MET A 216 10.73 -12.42 5.32
CA MET A 216 11.67 -12.96 6.31
C MET A 216 12.93 -12.11 6.38
N ASP A 217 13.57 -11.84 5.23
CA ASP A 217 14.80 -11.05 5.15
C ASP A 217 14.64 -9.63 5.72
N ALA A 218 13.48 -9.01 5.48
CA ALA A 218 13.21 -7.66 5.98
C ALA A 218 12.80 -7.63 7.46
N LYS A 219 12.08 -8.66 7.96
CA LYS A 219 11.41 -8.59 9.26
C LYS A 219 12.07 -9.40 10.36
N ALA A 220 12.73 -10.52 10.05
CA ALA A 220 13.40 -11.32 11.06
C ALA A 220 14.50 -10.53 11.82
N PRO A 221 15.37 -9.74 11.16
CA PRO A 221 16.31 -8.87 11.88
C PRO A 221 15.61 -7.87 12.81
N MET A 222 14.52 -7.24 12.35
CA MET A 222 13.76 -6.29 13.18
C MET A 222 13.18 -6.96 14.44
N MET A 223 12.69 -8.19 14.32
CA MET A 223 12.17 -8.99 15.45
C MET A 223 13.27 -9.27 16.47
N MET A 224 14.43 -9.76 16.00
CA MET A 224 15.57 -10.12 16.85
C MET A 224 16.23 -8.90 17.49
N ASP A 225 16.31 -7.77 16.78
CA ASP A 225 16.88 -6.51 17.27
C ASP A 225 15.88 -5.68 18.11
N ARG A 226 14.65 -6.16 18.29
CA ARG A 226 13.57 -5.43 18.99
C ARG A 226 13.29 -4.06 18.38
N ASN A 227 13.57 -3.88 17.09
CA ASN A 227 13.38 -2.63 16.36
C ASN A 227 12.02 -2.61 15.66
N PHE A 228 10.99 -2.16 16.35
CA PHE A 228 9.64 -2.05 15.83
C PHE A 228 9.30 -0.65 15.31
N LYS A 229 10.31 0.13 14.91
CA LYS A 229 10.11 1.41 14.23
C LYS A 229 9.35 1.17 12.91
N PRO A 230 8.22 1.87 12.68
CA PRO A 230 7.30 1.49 11.63
C PRO A 230 7.83 1.79 10.22
N GLY A 231 8.02 0.74 9.43
CA GLY A 231 8.03 0.80 7.96
C GLY A 231 6.61 0.56 7.42
N PHE A 232 5.82 -0.33 8.10
CA PHE A 232 4.40 -0.54 7.83
C PHE A 232 3.69 -0.90 9.14
N ARG A 233 2.80 0.00 9.60
CA ARG A 233 2.15 -0.10 10.91
C ARG A 233 1.16 -1.25 10.99
N ILE A 234 1.01 -1.83 12.18
CA ILE A 234 -0.05 -2.82 12.50
C ILE A 234 -1.44 -2.29 12.11
N ASN A 235 -1.77 -1.03 12.46
CA ASN A 235 -3.05 -0.41 12.10
C ASN A 235 -3.33 -0.43 10.59
N LEU A 236 -2.30 -0.21 9.76
CA LEU A 236 -2.44 -0.25 8.30
C LEU A 236 -2.59 -1.68 7.79
N HIS A 237 -1.92 -2.64 8.41
CA HIS A 237 -2.06 -4.06 8.05
C HIS A 237 -3.44 -4.60 8.44
N ILE A 238 -3.93 -4.26 9.64
CA ILE A 238 -5.31 -4.55 10.06
C ILE A 238 -6.32 -3.99 9.05
N LYS A 239 -6.13 -2.73 8.60
CA LYS A 239 -6.99 -2.13 7.56
C LYS A 239 -6.97 -2.96 6.27
N ASP A 240 -5.78 -3.40 5.82
CA ASP A 240 -5.66 -4.21 4.61
C ASP A 240 -6.31 -5.59 4.78
N LEU A 241 -6.11 -6.25 5.93
CA LEU A 241 -6.75 -7.54 6.22
C LEU A 241 -8.27 -7.42 6.36
N ASN A 242 -8.79 -6.29 6.88
CA ASN A 242 -10.23 -6.03 6.87
C ASN A 242 -10.77 -5.97 5.44
N ASN A 243 -10.07 -5.30 4.51
CA ASN A 243 -10.44 -5.29 3.10
C ASN A 243 -10.40 -6.71 2.48
N VAL A 244 -9.43 -7.56 2.90
CA VAL A 244 -9.39 -8.99 2.52
C VAL A 244 -10.64 -9.71 2.98
N LEU A 245 -10.95 -9.66 4.29
CA LEU A 245 -12.05 -10.39 4.91
C LEU A 245 -13.41 -9.93 4.37
N GLU A 246 -13.59 -8.62 4.16
CA GLU A 246 -14.80 -8.07 3.55
C GLU A 246 -14.98 -8.59 2.11
N THR A 247 -13.92 -8.53 1.31
CA THR A 247 -13.94 -9.02 -0.07
C THR A 247 -14.20 -10.52 -0.14
N ALA A 248 -13.51 -11.31 0.70
CA ALA A 248 -13.65 -12.76 0.76
C ALA A 248 -15.08 -13.19 1.12
N ARG A 249 -15.69 -12.53 2.11
CA ARG A 249 -17.11 -12.75 2.47
C ARG A 249 -18.06 -12.40 1.32
N GLY A 250 -17.78 -11.32 0.59
CA GLY A 250 -18.60 -10.90 -0.55
C GLY A 250 -18.59 -11.84 -1.76
N ILE A 251 -17.65 -12.80 -1.79
CA ILE A 251 -17.48 -13.80 -2.85
C ILE A 251 -17.44 -15.25 -2.32
N ASP A 252 -17.86 -15.46 -1.07
CA ASP A 252 -17.94 -16.75 -0.39
C ASP A 252 -16.63 -17.56 -0.39
N VAL A 253 -15.48 -16.89 -0.21
CA VAL A 253 -14.16 -17.53 -0.08
C VAL A 253 -13.72 -17.57 1.39
N PRO A 254 -13.50 -18.75 2.00
CA PRO A 254 -12.98 -18.83 3.36
C PRO A 254 -11.50 -18.46 3.42
N THR A 255 -11.12 -17.65 4.42
CA THR A 255 -9.73 -17.18 4.64
C THR A 255 -9.25 -17.43 6.07
N PRO A 256 -9.23 -18.71 6.55
CA PRO A 256 -9.02 -19.02 7.96
C PRO A 256 -7.66 -18.56 8.50
N LEU A 257 -6.60 -18.62 7.69
CA LEU A 257 -5.27 -18.14 8.08
C LEU A 257 -5.26 -16.61 8.28
N THR A 258 -5.95 -15.89 7.41
CA THR A 258 -6.09 -14.41 7.52
C THR A 258 -6.85 -14.03 8.79
N ASP A 259 -7.93 -14.75 9.11
CA ASP A 259 -8.71 -14.53 10.34
C ASP A 259 -7.84 -14.70 11.59
N GLN A 260 -7.00 -15.74 11.64
CA GLN A 260 -6.09 -15.99 12.76
C GLN A 260 -5.05 -14.84 12.90
N VAL A 261 -4.38 -14.48 11.82
CA VAL A 261 -3.37 -13.41 11.87
C VAL A 261 -4.01 -12.06 12.20
N MET A 262 -5.23 -11.81 11.69
CA MET A 262 -5.99 -10.61 12.05
C MET A 262 -6.26 -10.53 13.56
N ALA A 263 -6.69 -11.62 14.19
CA ALA A 263 -6.95 -11.67 15.61
C ALA A 263 -5.68 -11.39 16.44
N MET A 264 -4.52 -11.94 16.02
CA MET A 264 -3.23 -11.67 16.66
C MET A 264 -2.84 -10.19 16.56
N MET A 265 -2.98 -9.58 15.37
CA MET A 265 -2.69 -8.16 15.18
C MET A 265 -3.64 -7.26 15.96
N GLN A 266 -4.92 -7.64 16.04
CA GLN A 266 -5.89 -6.89 16.84
C GLN A 266 -5.56 -6.93 18.34
N SER A 267 -5.13 -8.09 18.86
CA SER A 267 -4.66 -8.21 20.26
C SER A 267 -3.51 -7.23 20.55
N LEU A 268 -2.53 -7.13 19.64
CA LEU A 268 -1.42 -6.19 19.81
C LEU A 268 -1.84 -4.72 19.70
N LYS A 269 -2.79 -4.42 18.81
CA LYS A 269 -3.37 -3.08 18.73
C LYS A 269 -4.07 -2.69 20.03
N ASP A 270 -4.84 -3.61 20.64
CA ASP A 270 -5.56 -3.38 21.90
C ASP A 270 -4.57 -3.20 23.09
N GLU A 271 -3.35 -3.74 22.97
CA GLU A 271 -2.22 -3.50 23.88
C GLU A 271 -1.45 -2.19 23.58
N GLY A 272 -1.95 -1.34 22.68
CA GLY A 272 -1.34 -0.04 22.34
C GLY A 272 -0.25 -0.10 21.27
N MET A 273 -0.02 -1.24 20.60
CA MET A 273 1.04 -1.41 19.60
C MET A 273 0.58 -1.14 18.16
N GLY A 274 -0.58 -0.54 17.97
CA GLY A 274 -1.14 -0.27 16.62
C GLY A 274 -0.24 0.54 15.71
N ASP A 275 0.60 1.42 16.25
CA ASP A 275 1.55 2.25 15.51
C ASP A 275 2.95 1.65 15.36
N ALA A 276 3.22 0.49 15.96
CA ALA A 276 4.44 -0.26 15.75
C ALA A 276 4.49 -0.89 14.36
N ASP A 277 5.70 -1.23 13.88
CA ASP A 277 5.86 -2.04 12.65
C ASP A 277 5.17 -3.40 12.81
N HIS A 278 4.60 -3.92 11.75
CA HIS A 278 3.90 -5.22 11.77
C HIS A 278 4.82 -6.42 12.09
N SER A 279 6.16 -6.26 12.07
CA SER A 279 7.10 -7.24 12.61
C SER A 279 6.91 -7.44 14.12
N ALA A 280 6.31 -6.47 14.82
CA ALA A 280 5.96 -6.62 16.24
C ALA A 280 4.95 -7.74 16.50
N LEU A 281 4.40 -8.40 15.46
CA LEU A 281 3.59 -9.61 15.60
C LEU A 281 4.32 -10.72 16.38
N VAL A 282 5.65 -10.74 16.36
CA VAL A 282 6.46 -11.65 17.17
C VAL A 282 6.12 -11.54 18.68
N ARG A 283 5.75 -10.36 19.17
CA ARG A 283 5.40 -10.12 20.56
C ARG A 283 4.16 -10.89 21.02
N TYR A 284 3.25 -11.18 20.11
CA TYR A 284 2.12 -12.06 20.39
C TYR A 284 2.60 -13.48 20.73
N TYR A 285 3.50 -14.03 19.92
CA TYR A 285 4.06 -15.37 20.15
C TYR A 285 4.96 -15.43 21.39
N GLU A 286 5.78 -14.41 21.61
CA GLU A 286 6.60 -14.28 22.82
C GLU A 286 5.75 -14.34 24.10
N LYS A 287 4.63 -13.59 24.11
CA LYS A 287 3.71 -13.53 25.25
C LYS A 287 3.13 -14.90 25.58
N ILE A 288 2.62 -15.64 24.59
CA ILE A 288 2.02 -16.96 24.82
C ILE A 288 3.08 -18.04 25.10
N ALA A 289 4.29 -17.89 24.61
CA ALA A 289 5.40 -18.81 24.87
C ALA A 289 6.13 -18.51 26.20
N GLY A 290 5.90 -17.34 26.80
CA GLY A 290 6.58 -16.91 28.02
C GLY A 290 8.09 -16.72 27.85
N ILE A 291 8.52 -16.18 26.71
CA ILE A 291 9.92 -15.82 26.43
C ILE A 291 9.99 -14.48 25.72
N GLU A 292 11.18 -13.89 25.66
CA GLU A 292 11.48 -12.76 24.81
C GLU A 292 12.58 -13.16 23.81
N LEU A 293 12.34 -12.85 22.52
CA LEU A 293 13.29 -13.13 21.45
C LEU A 293 14.51 -12.20 21.58
N GLN A 294 15.69 -12.77 21.59
CA GLN A 294 16.98 -12.06 21.61
C GLN A 294 17.93 -12.71 20.60
N ARG A 295 18.85 -11.91 20.05
CA ARG A 295 19.96 -12.43 19.25
C ARG A 295 20.93 -13.27 20.07
#